data_53b3d24c896c982e0f73c92aca7afb5c
#
_entry.id   53b3d24c896c982e0f73c92aca7afb5c
#
_cell.length_a   1.000
_cell.length_b   1.000
_cell.length_c   1.000
_cell.angle_alpha   90.00
_cell.angle_beta   90.00
_cell.angle_gamma   90.00
#
_symmetry.space_group_name_H-M   'P 1'
#
loop_
_entity.id
_entity.type
_entity.pdbx_description
1 polymer ?
#
loop_
_entity_poly.entity_id
_entity_poly.type
_entity_poly.pdbx_seq_one_letter_code
_entity_poly.pdbx_strand_id
1 'polypeptide(L)'
;MEEPKFSILIPTWNNLEYLKLCIHSIRQNSTYPHQIIVHVNDGSDGTLEWIKQSGIEYRHTEDNVGVCWALNGLRPLVRTDYILFMNDDMYVLPDWDRVLWDEIQRIGHNRFFLSSTLLQPRPFYCKSVIAPADFGQNTSEFREQDLLEHYMDFPHDDWFGSTWPPNVVHRDLWDLVGGYSIEFSPGMYSDPDFSAKLWMAGVRIFKGLNASRVYHFEARSTGRVTKNKGSRQFLNKWGITSSSFVNDLLQRGEPYNDNKPATDFLKLRKDLIRSQIKRILTSIKRPGHAKNLWE
;
A
#
# COMPACT_ATOMS: atom_id res chain seq x y z
N MET A 1 -2.88 -9.57 -28.92
CA MET A 1 -3.45 -9.17 -27.62
C MET A 1 -2.54 -8.08 -27.06
N GLU A 2 -3.11 -7.07 -26.47
CA GLU A 2 -2.31 -6.02 -25.82
C GLU A 2 -1.55 -6.61 -24.61
N GLU A 3 -0.32 -6.15 -24.38
CA GLU A 3 0.49 -6.64 -23.27
C GLU A 3 0.03 -6.06 -21.92
N PRO A 4 0.03 -6.87 -20.85
CA PRO A 4 -0.34 -6.40 -19.52
C PRO A 4 0.53 -5.22 -19.07
N LYS A 5 -0.08 -4.16 -18.50
CA LYS A 5 0.64 -2.98 -18.01
C LYS A 5 1.21 -3.18 -16.61
N PHE A 6 0.43 -3.77 -15.72
CA PHE A 6 0.82 -3.99 -14.32
C PHE A 6 0.75 -5.46 -13.94
N SER A 7 1.69 -5.91 -13.10
CA SER A 7 1.52 -7.12 -12.29
C SER A 7 0.94 -6.70 -10.94
N ILE A 8 -0.34 -7.01 -10.73
CA ILE A 8 -1.09 -6.64 -9.52
C ILE A 8 -0.90 -7.75 -8.49
N LEU A 9 -0.22 -7.43 -7.39
CA LEU A 9 0.03 -8.34 -6.28
C LEU A 9 -1.03 -8.15 -5.20
N ILE A 10 -1.80 -9.19 -4.91
CA ILE A 10 -2.91 -9.15 -3.94
C ILE A 10 -2.67 -10.21 -2.85
N PRO A 11 -2.17 -9.83 -1.67
CA PRO A 11 -2.17 -10.73 -0.52
C PRO A 11 -3.58 -10.81 0.06
N THR A 12 -4.04 -12.03 0.38
CA THR A 12 -5.34 -12.27 1.03
C THR A 12 -5.19 -13.24 2.20
N TRP A 13 -6.06 -13.12 3.20
CA TRP A 13 -6.14 -14.04 4.33
C TRP A 13 -7.59 -14.24 4.76
N ASN A 14 -8.18 -15.36 4.28
CA ASN A 14 -9.56 -15.73 4.60
C ASN A 14 -10.52 -14.55 4.42
N ASN A 15 -10.63 -14.06 3.17
CA ASN A 15 -11.37 -12.86 2.81
C ASN A 15 -12.01 -13.02 1.41
N LEU A 16 -12.60 -14.20 1.16
CA LEU A 16 -13.03 -14.65 -0.17
C LEU A 16 -13.95 -13.66 -0.89
N GLU A 17 -14.97 -13.15 -0.21
CA GLU A 17 -15.97 -12.29 -0.86
C GLU A 17 -15.38 -10.93 -1.27
N TYR A 18 -14.50 -10.36 -0.46
CA TYR A 18 -13.78 -9.14 -0.84
C TYR A 18 -12.80 -9.39 -2.00
N LEU A 19 -12.03 -10.50 -1.95
CA LEU A 19 -11.12 -10.87 -3.02
C LEU A 19 -11.85 -11.02 -4.37
N LYS A 20 -13.00 -11.69 -4.37
CA LYS A 20 -13.85 -11.82 -5.56
C LYS A 20 -14.27 -10.47 -6.11
N LEU A 21 -14.74 -9.59 -5.23
CA LEU A 21 -15.18 -8.25 -5.59
C LEU A 21 -14.01 -7.39 -6.11
N CYS A 22 -12.84 -7.46 -5.47
CA CYS A 22 -11.62 -6.79 -5.92
C CYS A 22 -11.23 -7.23 -7.33
N ILE A 23 -11.15 -8.53 -7.58
CA ILE A 23 -10.78 -9.08 -8.90
C ILE A 23 -11.85 -8.77 -9.95
N HIS A 24 -13.13 -8.81 -9.57
CA HIS A 24 -14.23 -8.40 -10.44
C HIS A 24 -14.05 -6.94 -10.88
N SER A 25 -13.81 -6.03 -9.94
CA SER A 25 -13.62 -4.60 -10.25
C SER A 25 -12.43 -4.36 -11.19
N ILE A 26 -11.30 -5.05 -10.97
CA ILE A 26 -10.13 -4.95 -11.85
C ILE A 26 -10.50 -5.36 -13.27
N ARG A 27 -11.24 -6.46 -13.45
CA ARG A 27 -11.65 -6.96 -14.78
C ARG A 27 -12.66 -6.06 -15.48
N GLN A 28 -13.52 -5.37 -14.73
CA GLN A 28 -14.60 -4.53 -15.27
C GLN A 28 -14.16 -3.09 -15.53
N ASN A 29 -13.34 -2.52 -14.65
CA ASN A 29 -13.06 -1.09 -14.58
C ASN A 29 -11.66 -0.71 -15.06
N SER A 30 -10.84 -1.68 -15.51
CA SER A 30 -9.54 -1.39 -16.10
C SER A 30 -9.64 -1.12 -17.59
N THR A 31 -8.89 -0.13 -18.05
CA THR A 31 -8.71 0.19 -19.48
C THR A 31 -7.76 -0.80 -20.15
N TYR A 32 -6.72 -1.24 -19.42
CA TYR A 32 -5.68 -2.13 -19.94
C TYR A 32 -5.77 -3.52 -19.35
N PRO A 33 -5.23 -4.55 -20.04
CA PRO A 33 -5.02 -5.86 -19.43
C PRO A 33 -3.95 -5.78 -18.34
N HIS A 34 -4.12 -6.60 -17.29
CA HIS A 34 -3.17 -6.73 -16.19
C HIS A 34 -2.88 -8.19 -15.87
N GLN A 35 -1.71 -8.45 -15.34
CA GLN A 35 -1.41 -9.71 -14.68
C GLN A 35 -1.88 -9.62 -13.22
N ILE A 36 -2.82 -10.48 -12.81
CA ILE A 36 -3.27 -10.58 -11.41
C ILE A 36 -2.57 -11.77 -10.77
N ILE A 37 -1.94 -11.57 -9.62
CA ILE A 37 -1.23 -12.61 -8.87
C ILE A 37 -1.65 -12.51 -7.40
N VAL A 38 -2.18 -13.60 -6.86
CA VAL A 38 -2.72 -13.66 -5.50
C VAL A 38 -1.81 -14.47 -4.58
N HIS A 39 -1.56 -13.98 -3.38
CA HIS A 39 -1.00 -14.80 -2.30
C HIS A 39 -2.12 -15.17 -1.32
N VAL A 40 -2.43 -16.45 -1.24
CA VAL A 40 -3.43 -16.98 -0.30
C VAL A 40 -2.73 -17.42 0.97
N ASN A 41 -2.97 -16.69 2.07
CA ASN A 41 -2.61 -17.12 3.41
C ASN A 41 -3.76 -17.96 3.97
N ASP A 42 -3.49 -19.19 4.44
CA ASP A 42 -4.48 -20.14 4.95
C ASP A 42 -5.50 -20.53 3.86
N GLY A 43 -6.56 -19.77 3.63
CA GLY A 43 -7.55 -20.02 2.57
C GLY A 43 -8.64 -21.02 2.96
N SER A 44 -8.78 -21.33 4.26
CA SER A 44 -9.77 -22.27 4.81
C SER A 44 -11.22 -21.79 4.70
N ASP A 45 -11.44 -20.50 4.42
CA ASP A 45 -12.76 -19.92 4.14
C ASP A 45 -13.30 -20.23 2.73
N GLY A 46 -12.62 -21.08 1.97
CA GLY A 46 -12.91 -21.40 0.57
C GLY A 46 -12.09 -20.57 -0.44
N THR A 47 -11.27 -19.62 0.00
CA THR A 47 -10.41 -18.81 -0.87
C THR A 47 -9.46 -19.67 -1.68
N LEU A 48 -8.80 -20.67 -1.05
CA LEU A 48 -7.87 -21.56 -1.74
C LEU A 48 -8.55 -22.40 -2.81
N GLU A 49 -9.72 -22.92 -2.51
CA GLU A 49 -10.47 -23.73 -3.48
C GLU A 49 -10.93 -22.90 -4.66
N TRP A 50 -11.45 -21.70 -4.37
CA TRP A 50 -11.91 -20.78 -5.43
C TRP A 50 -10.75 -20.34 -6.33
N ILE A 51 -9.58 -19.99 -5.78
CA ILE A 51 -8.46 -19.50 -6.59
C ILE A 51 -7.92 -20.60 -7.53
N LYS A 52 -7.88 -21.85 -7.08
CA LYS A 52 -7.49 -23.01 -7.93
C LYS A 52 -8.37 -23.14 -9.18
N GLN A 53 -9.65 -22.79 -9.07
CA GLN A 53 -10.63 -22.89 -10.17
C GLN A 53 -10.69 -21.62 -11.02
N SER A 54 -10.17 -20.49 -10.54
CA SER A 54 -10.31 -19.18 -11.17
C SER A 54 -9.42 -18.94 -12.39
N GLY A 55 -8.38 -19.76 -12.59
CA GLY A 55 -7.34 -19.56 -13.59
C GLY A 55 -6.37 -18.41 -13.28
N ILE A 56 -6.45 -17.83 -12.07
CA ILE A 56 -5.56 -16.75 -11.61
C ILE A 56 -4.25 -17.35 -11.08
N GLU A 57 -3.13 -16.72 -11.38
CA GLU A 57 -1.84 -17.12 -10.82
C GLU A 57 -1.82 -16.87 -9.32
N TYR A 58 -1.33 -17.83 -8.56
CA TYR A 58 -1.29 -17.70 -7.11
C TYR A 58 -0.11 -18.41 -6.45
N ARG A 59 0.17 -18.01 -5.21
CA ARG A 59 0.93 -18.78 -4.22
C ARG A 59 0.08 -19.01 -2.99
N HIS A 60 0.41 -20.05 -2.24
CA HIS A 60 -0.31 -20.43 -1.03
C HIS A 60 0.67 -20.74 0.11
N THR A 61 0.30 -20.35 1.31
CA THR A 61 0.92 -20.78 2.57
C THR A 61 -0.16 -21.28 3.53
N GLU A 62 0.12 -22.39 4.24
CA GLU A 62 -0.82 -22.99 5.20
C GLU A 62 -1.14 -22.04 6.35
N ASP A 63 -0.18 -21.19 6.74
CA ASP A 63 -0.33 -20.19 7.78
C ASP A 63 -0.30 -18.76 7.20
N ASN A 64 -0.77 -17.80 8.00
CA ASN A 64 -0.65 -16.39 7.67
C ASN A 64 0.80 -15.90 7.87
N VAL A 65 1.56 -15.77 6.80
CA VAL A 65 2.94 -15.26 6.80
C VAL A 65 3.01 -13.72 6.82
N GLY A 66 1.88 -13.04 6.73
CA GLY A 66 1.78 -11.59 6.69
C GLY A 66 2.13 -10.97 5.34
N VAL A 67 1.76 -9.68 5.18
CA VAL A 67 1.82 -8.98 3.90
C VAL A 67 3.23 -8.89 3.31
N CYS A 68 4.26 -8.70 4.12
CA CYS A 68 5.63 -8.55 3.62
C CYS A 68 6.14 -9.84 2.94
N TRP A 69 5.95 -10.98 3.58
CA TRP A 69 6.31 -12.28 3.02
C TRP A 69 5.46 -12.61 1.79
N ALA A 70 4.15 -12.37 1.88
CA ALA A 70 3.22 -12.61 0.79
C ALA A 70 3.65 -11.85 -0.48
N LEU A 71 3.86 -10.53 -0.38
CA LEU A 71 4.26 -9.70 -1.51
C LEU A 71 5.62 -10.11 -2.10
N ASN A 72 6.63 -10.33 -1.25
CA ASN A 72 7.95 -10.77 -1.71
C ASN A 72 7.87 -12.16 -2.38
N GLY A 73 7.04 -13.05 -1.85
CA GLY A 73 6.79 -14.37 -2.41
C GLY A 73 6.18 -14.35 -3.81
N LEU A 74 5.42 -13.30 -4.15
CA LEU A 74 4.83 -13.13 -5.48
C LEU A 74 5.80 -12.56 -6.52
N ARG A 75 6.88 -11.88 -6.09
CA ARG A 75 7.84 -11.23 -7.00
C ARG A 75 8.35 -12.14 -8.14
N PRO A 76 8.70 -13.42 -7.92
CA PRO A 76 9.17 -14.30 -9.01
C PRO A 76 8.16 -14.59 -10.11
N LEU A 77 6.86 -14.33 -9.88
CA LEU A 77 5.80 -14.52 -10.87
C LEU A 77 5.55 -13.27 -11.72
N VAL A 78 6.10 -12.11 -11.34
CA VAL A 78 5.91 -10.83 -12.01
C VAL A 78 6.51 -10.87 -13.42
N ARG A 79 5.72 -10.51 -14.44
CA ARG A 79 6.14 -10.47 -15.85
C ARG A 79 6.18 -9.06 -16.45
N THR A 80 5.54 -8.08 -15.83
CA THR A 80 5.52 -6.70 -16.32
C THR A 80 6.63 -5.86 -15.72
N ASP A 81 6.88 -4.67 -16.30
CA ASP A 81 7.86 -3.74 -15.77
C ASP A 81 7.40 -3.03 -14.49
N TYR A 82 6.09 -2.99 -14.25
CA TYR A 82 5.52 -2.31 -13.10
C TYR A 82 4.78 -3.27 -12.17
N ILE A 83 5.14 -3.20 -10.91
CA ILE A 83 4.50 -3.94 -9.81
C ILE A 83 3.51 -3.01 -9.12
N LEU A 84 2.28 -3.48 -8.99
CA LEU A 84 1.22 -2.78 -8.27
C LEU A 84 0.77 -3.63 -7.07
N PHE A 85 0.94 -3.11 -5.87
CA PHE A 85 0.37 -3.72 -4.66
C PHE A 85 -1.05 -3.22 -4.43
N MET A 86 -1.98 -4.12 -4.17
CA MET A 86 -3.39 -3.85 -3.88
C MET A 86 -3.87 -4.74 -2.74
N ASN A 87 -4.67 -4.20 -1.80
CA ASN A 87 -5.35 -5.01 -0.80
C ASN A 87 -6.55 -5.74 -1.44
N ASP A 88 -6.91 -6.88 -0.85
CA ASP A 88 -8.03 -7.72 -1.29
C ASP A 88 -9.41 -7.12 -1.01
N ASP A 89 -9.51 -6.09 -0.17
CA ASP A 89 -10.73 -5.37 0.21
C ASP A 89 -10.90 -4.02 -0.52
N MET A 90 -10.35 -3.93 -1.73
CA MET A 90 -10.43 -2.76 -2.60
C MET A 90 -11.30 -3.02 -3.82
N TYR A 91 -12.06 -2.00 -4.23
CA TYR A 91 -12.84 -1.96 -5.47
C TYR A 91 -12.31 -0.81 -6.33
N VAL A 92 -11.66 -1.12 -7.45
CA VAL A 92 -11.12 -0.10 -8.36
C VAL A 92 -12.24 0.52 -9.19
N LEU A 93 -12.12 1.82 -9.51
CA LEU A 93 -13.12 2.59 -10.23
C LEU A 93 -12.71 2.80 -11.70
N PRO A 94 -13.63 3.15 -12.62
CA PRO A 94 -13.30 3.28 -14.03
C PRO A 94 -12.06 4.13 -14.30
N ASP A 95 -11.25 3.71 -15.28
CA ASP A 95 -10.02 4.39 -15.73
C ASP A 95 -8.89 4.53 -14.69
N TRP A 96 -8.99 3.90 -13.53
CA TRP A 96 -8.00 3.99 -12.46
C TRP A 96 -6.58 3.69 -12.93
N ASP A 97 -6.43 2.68 -13.78
CA ASP A 97 -5.17 2.19 -14.33
C ASP A 97 -4.65 3.09 -15.47
N ARG A 98 -5.55 3.63 -16.30
CA ARG A 98 -5.20 4.57 -17.35
C ARG A 98 -4.58 5.83 -16.77
N VAL A 99 -5.15 6.38 -15.71
CA VAL A 99 -4.62 7.56 -15.02
C VAL A 99 -3.22 7.30 -14.47
N LEU A 100 -3.00 6.14 -13.85
CA LEU A 100 -1.65 5.75 -13.38
C LEU A 100 -0.66 5.59 -14.54
N TRP A 101 -1.10 4.94 -15.63
CA TRP A 101 -0.26 4.73 -16.81
C TRP A 101 0.13 6.03 -17.50
N ASP A 102 -0.82 6.93 -17.71
CA ASP A 102 -0.58 8.23 -18.33
C ASP A 102 0.43 9.05 -17.52
N GLU A 103 0.32 9.03 -16.19
CA GLU A 103 1.28 9.71 -15.32
C GLU A 103 2.68 9.07 -15.38
N ILE A 104 2.79 7.74 -15.45
CA ILE A 104 4.06 7.05 -15.67
C ILE A 104 4.71 7.51 -16.97
N GLN A 105 3.93 7.58 -18.07
CA GLN A 105 4.44 8.06 -19.37
C GLN A 105 4.85 9.54 -19.28
N ARG A 106 4.10 10.38 -18.57
CA ARG A 106 4.43 11.80 -18.37
C ARG A 106 5.72 11.99 -17.59
N ILE A 107 5.98 11.17 -16.57
CA ILE A 107 7.21 11.22 -15.77
C ILE A 107 8.43 10.84 -16.62
N GLY A 108 8.31 9.88 -17.52
CA GLY A 108 9.35 9.49 -18.48
C GLY A 108 10.60 8.82 -17.90
N HIS A 109 10.56 8.40 -16.63
CA HIS A 109 11.62 7.64 -15.98
C HIS A 109 11.04 6.77 -14.83
N ASN A 110 11.82 5.80 -14.33
CA ASN A 110 11.35 4.79 -13.39
C ASN A 110 11.46 5.17 -11.90
N ARG A 111 11.93 6.40 -11.56
CA ARG A 111 12.17 6.82 -10.16
C ARG A 111 10.97 7.53 -9.57
N PHE A 112 9.88 6.80 -9.37
CA PHE A 112 8.64 7.29 -8.77
C PHE A 112 8.00 6.21 -7.89
N PHE A 113 7.04 6.64 -7.08
CA PHE A 113 6.11 5.81 -6.34
C PHE A 113 4.74 6.48 -6.38
N LEU A 114 3.79 5.89 -7.11
CA LEU A 114 2.47 6.48 -7.32
C LEU A 114 1.40 5.68 -6.58
N SER A 115 0.34 6.35 -6.14
CA SER A 115 -0.84 5.71 -5.53
C SER A 115 -2.12 6.25 -6.15
N SER A 116 -3.17 5.42 -6.13
CA SER A 116 -4.53 5.88 -6.32
C SER A 116 -5.06 6.58 -5.07
N THR A 117 -6.08 7.42 -5.21
CA THR A 117 -6.78 8.06 -4.10
C THR A 117 -7.88 7.15 -3.59
N LEU A 118 -7.90 6.91 -2.28
CA LEU A 118 -8.89 6.05 -1.63
C LEU A 118 -10.17 6.82 -1.32
N LEU A 119 -11.32 6.18 -1.56
CA LEU A 119 -12.61 6.52 -0.98
C LEU A 119 -12.90 5.53 0.15
N GLN A 120 -13.26 6.01 1.34
CA GLN A 120 -13.52 5.16 2.50
C GLN A 120 -14.87 5.47 3.16
N PRO A 121 -15.64 4.45 3.61
CA PRO A 121 -16.97 4.68 4.18
C PRO A 121 -16.94 5.39 5.54
N ARG A 122 -15.88 5.19 6.32
CA ARG A 122 -15.78 5.71 7.68
C ARG A 122 -14.95 6.99 7.72
N PRO A 123 -15.24 7.91 8.66
CA PRO A 123 -14.40 9.10 8.85
C PRO A 123 -12.94 8.75 9.07
N PHE A 124 -12.06 9.40 8.32
CA PHE A 124 -10.62 9.21 8.42
C PHE A 124 -9.89 10.55 8.25
N TYR A 125 -9.04 10.90 9.20
CA TYR A 125 -8.38 12.21 9.23
C TYR A 125 -7.03 12.19 8.49
N CYS A 126 -7.06 11.86 7.21
CA CYS A 126 -5.88 11.96 6.37
C CYS A 126 -6.25 12.62 5.04
N LYS A 127 -5.60 13.70 4.69
CA LYS A 127 -5.86 14.47 3.47
C LYS A 127 -5.59 13.69 2.16
N SER A 128 -4.95 12.54 2.22
CA SER A 128 -4.74 11.66 1.07
C SER A 128 -5.89 10.68 0.81
N VAL A 129 -6.97 10.78 1.58
CA VAL A 129 -8.13 9.88 1.53
C VAL A 129 -9.41 10.70 1.53
N ILE A 130 -10.35 10.35 0.68
CA ILE A 130 -11.69 10.90 0.64
C ILE A 130 -12.55 10.11 1.63
N ALA A 131 -12.88 10.72 2.78
CA ALA A 131 -13.65 10.09 3.84
C ALA A 131 -14.40 11.13 4.71
N PRO A 132 -15.67 10.87 5.08
CA PRO A 132 -16.44 9.69 4.74
C PRO A 132 -16.99 9.74 3.30
N ALA A 133 -16.97 8.62 2.60
CA ALA A 133 -17.65 8.39 1.32
C ALA A 133 -18.30 7.00 1.43
N ASP A 134 -19.50 6.93 1.98
CA ASP A 134 -20.15 5.67 2.35
C ASP A 134 -21.04 5.13 1.23
N PHE A 135 -20.53 4.11 0.54
CA PHE A 135 -21.28 3.30 -0.43
C PHE A 135 -21.45 1.85 0.06
N GLY A 136 -21.36 1.61 1.36
CA GLY A 136 -21.49 0.34 2.04
C GLY A 136 -20.21 -0.05 2.78
N GLN A 137 -20.36 -0.53 4.02
CA GLN A 137 -19.22 -0.83 4.88
C GLN A 137 -18.69 -2.26 4.75
N ASN A 138 -19.41 -3.09 3.99
CA ASN A 138 -19.05 -4.48 3.69
C ASN A 138 -19.69 -4.91 2.36
N THR A 139 -19.33 -6.11 1.89
CA THR A 139 -19.78 -6.62 0.58
C THR A 139 -21.29 -6.80 0.48
N SER A 140 -21.99 -7.09 1.58
CA SER A 140 -23.47 -7.28 1.58
C SER A 140 -24.25 -5.96 1.56
N GLU A 141 -23.63 -4.87 1.97
CA GLU A 141 -24.21 -3.51 1.96
C GLU A 141 -23.72 -2.67 0.80
N PHE A 142 -22.84 -3.22 -0.03
CA PHE A 142 -22.17 -2.48 -1.09
C PHE A 142 -23.14 -2.03 -2.18
N ARG A 143 -23.18 -0.73 -2.42
CA ARG A 143 -23.99 -0.06 -3.43
C ARG A 143 -23.12 0.29 -4.63
N GLU A 144 -22.78 -0.74 -5.43
CA GLU A 144 -21.87 -0.61 -6.57
C GLU A 144 -22.33 0.43 -7.58
N GLN A 145 -23.61 0.39 -7.98
CA GLN A 145 -24.17 1.32 -8.96
C GLN A 145 -24.12 2.77 -8.47
N ASP A 146 -24.48 3.00 -7.22
CA ASP A 146 -24.42 4.31 -6.57
C ASP A 146 -22.98 4.85 -6.51
N LEU A 147 -22.01 3.98 -6.18
CA LEU A 147 -20.59 4.33 -6.22
C LEU A 147 -20.14 4.72 -7.63
N LEU A 148 -20.48 3.93 -8.65
CA LEU A 148 -20.07 4.19 -10.04
C LEU A 148 -20.68 5.47 -10.61
N GLU A 149 -21.86 5.88 -10.15
CA GLU A 149 -22.51 7.13 -10.55
C GLU A 149 -21.91 8.36 -9.84
N HIS A 150 -21.44 8.21 -8.59
CA HIS A 150 -21.11 9.35 -7.71
C HIS A 150 -19.64 9.44 -7.26
N TYR A 151 -18.77 8.48 -7.61
CA TYR A 151 -17.39 8.47 -7.10
C TYR A 151 -16.59 9.72 -7.46
N MET A 152 -16.94 10.45 -8.53
CA MET A 152 -16.27 11.69 -8.94
C MET A 152 -16.84 12.94 -8.27
N ASP A 153 -17.96 12.87 -7.55
CA ASP A 153 -18.62 14.02 -6.91
C ASP A 153 -17.81 14.58 -5.71
N PHE A 154 -16.78 13.86 -5.29
CA PHE A 154 -15.92 14.27 -4.18
C PHE A 154 -14.70 15.03 -4.73
N PRO A 155 -14.64 16.39 -4.55
CA PRO A 155 -13.48 17.16 -4.99
C PRO A 155 -12.24 16.78 -4.21
N HIS A 156 -11.15 16.57 -4.92
CA HIS A 156 -9.85 16.26 -4.33
C HIS A 156 -8.75 16.67 -5.33
N ASP A 157 -7.55 16.93 -4.84
CA ASP A 157 -6.38 17.23 -5.66
C ASP A 157 -5.47 16.01 -5.76
N ASP A 158 -4.56 15.97 -6.73
CA ASP A 158 -3.37 15.13 -6.63
C ASP A 158 -2.61 15.52 -5.38
N TRP A 159 -1.97 14.55 -4.72
CA TRP A 159 -1.38 14.78 -3.41
C TRP A 159 0.04 14.22 -3.29
N PHE A 160 0.83 14.82 -2.41
CA PHE A 160 2.15 14.33 -2.04
C PHE A 160 2.10 13.12 -1.11
N GLY A 161 3.15 12.28 -1.15
CA GLY A 161 3.45 11.32 -0.11
C GLY A 161 2.76 9.96 -0.30
N SER A 162 2.67 9.49 -1.55
CA SER A 162 2.29 8.11 -1.84
C SER A 162 2.97 7.14 -0.87
N THR A 163 2.19 6.30 -0.22
CA THR A 163 2.66 5.36 0.80
C THR A 163 1.78 4.11 0.85
N TRP A 164 0.46 4.28 0.82
CA TRP A 164 -0.52 3.21 0.95
C TRP A 164 -0.94 2.61 -0.39
N PRO A 165 -1.33 1.32 -0.42
CA PRO A 165 -1.93 0.70 -1.60
C PRO A 165 -3.29 1.35 -1.96
N PRO A 166 -3.71 1.27 -3.25
CA PRO A 166 -2.95 0.70 -4.34
C PRO A 166 -1.76 1.58 -4.69
N ASN A 167 -0.61 0.97 -4.85
CA ASN A 167 0.58 1.72 -5.23
C ASN A 167 1.39 0.98 -6.29
N VAL A 168 2.04 1.74 -7.16
CA VAL A 168 2.82 1.22 -8.28
C VAL A 168 4.27 1.70 -8.23
N VAL A 169 5.19 0.76 -8.53
CA VAL A 169 6.61 0.98 -8.59
C VAL A 169 7.21 0.18 -9.76
N HIS A 170 8.30 0.66 -10.35
CA HIS A 170 9.04 -0.12 -11.34
C HIS A 170 9.74 -1.31 -10.67
N ARG A 171 9.74 -2.48 -11.34
CA ARG A 171 10.30 -3.73 -10.81
C ARG A 171 11.79 -3.61 -10.42
N ASP A 172 12.58 -2.83 -11.17
CA ASP A 172 13.99 -2.64 -10.85
C ASP A 172 14.21 -1.90 -9.53
N LEU A 173 13.31 -0.95 -9.18
CA LEU A 173 13.35 -0.31 -7.87
C LEU A 173 12.90 -1.27 -6.76
N TRP A 174 11.89 -2.09 -7.03
CA TRP A 174 11.49 -3.15 -6.10
C TRP A 174 12.67 -4.06 -5.79
N ASP A 175 13.37 -4.54 -6.81
CA ASP A 175 14.51 -5.44 -6.67
C ASP A 175 15.70 -4.75 -5.99
N LEU A 176 16.01 -3.51 -6.37
CA LEU A 176 17.08 -2.72 -5.77
C LEU A 176 16.91 -2.55 -4.26
N VAL A 177 15.68 -2.32 -3.80
CA VAL A 177 15.40 -2.16 -2.36
C VAL A 177 15.08 -3.47 -1.65
N GLY A 178 15.00 -4.60 -2.37
CA GLY A 178 14.72 -5.93 -1.84
C GLY A 178 13.27 -6.12 -1.37
N GLY A 179 12.30 -5.54 -2.07
CA GLY A 179 10.88 -5.68 -1.75
C GLY A 179 10.49 -5.14 -0.37
N TYR A 180 9.47 -5.71 0.26
CA TYR A 180 9.03 -5.37 1.61
C TYR A 180 9.91 -6.01 2.69
N SER A 181 10.23 -5.28 3.74
CA SER A 181 11.10 -5.76 4.82
C SER A 181 10.33 -6.69 5.76
N ILE A 182 10.76 -7.95 5.83
CA ILE A 182 10.04 -9.02 6.56
C ILE A 182 9.97 -8.79 8.07
N GLU A 183 10.88 -8.01 8.64
CA GLU A 183 10.84 -7.63 10.05
C GLU A 183 9.61 -6.79 10.42
N PHE A 184 8.89 -6.26 9.43
CA PHE A 184 7.60 -5.57 9.64
C PHE A 184 6.39 -6.50 9.49
N SER A 185 6.57 -7.81 9.26
CA SER A 185 5.45 -8.74 9.34
C SER A 185 4.80 -8.72 10.74
N PRO A 186 3.48 -8.85 10.82
CA PRO A 186 2.53 -9.18 9.76
C PRO A 186 2.12 -8.02 8.83
N GLY A 187 2.68 -6.79 8.96
CA GLY A 187 2.43 -5.72 8.01
C GLY A 187 2.40 -4.30 8.59
N MET A 188 2.31 -4.15 9.88
CA MET A 188 2.25 -2.81 10.51
C MET A 188 3.55 -2.05 10.30
N TYR A 189 3.45 -0.86 9.69
CA TYR A 189 4.59 0.01 9.31
C TYR A 189 5.43 -0.48 8.12
N SER A 190 5.00 -1.51 7.40
CA SER A 190 5.64 -1.97 6.16
C SER A 190 5.61 -0.93 5.04
N ASP A 191 4.48 -0.24 4.86
CA ASP A 191 4.32 0.75 3.80
C ASP A 191 5.25 1.97 3.97
N PRO A 192 5.31 2.63 5.14
CA PRO A 192 6.29 3.70 5.33
C PRO A 192 7.74 3.19 5.28
N ASP A 193 8.03 1.95 5.67
CA ASP A 193 9.36 1.35 5.52
C ASP A 193 9.74 1.18 4.05
N PHE A 194 8.83 0.66 3.24
CA PHE A 194 9.05 0.52 1.79
C PHE A 194 9.28 1.89 1.14
N SER A 195 8.46 2.90 1.49
CA SER A 195 8.65 4.28 1.03
C SER A 195 9.99 4.85 1.46
N ALA A 196 10.46 4.55 2.70
CA ALA A 196 11.77 5.00 3.16
C ALA A 196 12.92 4.35 2.40
N LYS A 197 12.81 3.06 2.05
CA LYS A 197 13.79 2.39 1.20
C LYS A 197 13.87 3.02 -0.19
N LEU A 198 12.71 3.29 -0.80
CA LEU A 198 12.64 3.98 -2.10
C LEU A 198 13.24 5.39 -2.02
N TRP A 199 12.98 6.14 -0.93
CA TRP A 199 13.60 7.44 -0.69
C TRP A 199 15.12 7.34 -0.63
N MET A 200 15.66 6.35 0.07
CA MET A 200 17.11 6.10 0.15
C MET A 200 17.70 5.65 -1.19
N ALA A 201 16.92 4.98 -2.04
CA ALA A 201 17.29 4.63 -3.41
C ALA A 201 17.20 5.82 -4.40
N GLY A 202 16.89 7.04 -3.91
CA GLY A 202 16.87 8.25 -4.72
C GLY A 202 15.51 8.59 -5.35
N VAL A 203 14.43 7.88 -5.02
CA VAL A 203 13.07 8.27 -5.42
C VAL A 203 12.68 9.57 -4.72
N ARG A 204 12.13 10.52 -5.49
CA ARG A 204 11.63 11.81 -4.96
C ARG A 204 10.21 12.13 -5.38
N ILE A 205 9.67 11.44 -6.38
CA ILE A 205 8.27 11.55 -6.80
C ILE A 205 7.48 10.51 -6.02
N PHE A 206 6.79 10.95 -4.97
CA PHE A 206 5.80 10.21 -4.19
C PHE A 206 4.46 10.92 -4.39
N LYS A 207 3.66 10.46 -5.36
CA LYS A 207 2.47 11.17 -5.80
C LYS A 207 1.23 10.27 -5.72
N GLY A 208 0.16 10.78 -5.14
CA GLY A 208 -1.17 10.21 -5.25
C GLY A 208 -1.97 10.93 -6.32
N LEU A 209 -2.70 10.16 -7.13
CA LEU A 209 -3.47 10.67 -8.26
C LEU A 209 -4.95 10.69 -7.90
N ASN A 210 -5.53 11.90 -7.91
CA ASN A 210 -6.94 12.06 -7.58
C ASN A 210 -7.86 11.35 -8.58
N ALA A 211 -7.57 11.42 -9.87
CA ALA A 211 -8.42 10.81 -10.89
C ALA A 211 -8.34 9.28 -10.92
N SER A 212 -7.27 8.68 -10.36
CA SER A 212 -7.18 7.24 -10.11
C SER A 212 -7.83 6.93 -8.76
N ARG A 213 -9.07 6.43 -8.75
CA ARG A 213 -9.86 6.23 -7.52
C ARG A 213 -10.13 4.78 -7.23
N VAL A 214 -10.16 4.47 -5.93
CA VAL A 214 -10.41 3.11 -5.42
C VAL A 214 -11.26 3.20 -4.15
N TYR A 215 -12.33 2.43 -4.08
CA TYR A 215 -13.12 2.27 -2.87
C TYR A 215 -12.46 1.22 -1.96
N HIS A 216 -12.22 1.55 -0.69
CA HIS A 216 -11.55 0.69 0.27
C HIS A 216 -12.49 0.43 1.45
N PHE A 217 -12.93 -0.81 1.59
CA PHE A 217 -13.90 -1.22 2.62
C PHE A 217 -13.35 -1.16 4.05
N GLU A 218 -12.00 -1.09 4.20
CA GLU A 218 -11.34 -1.20 5.50
C GLU A 218 -11.75 -2.47 6.26
N ALA A 219 -11.85 -3.60 5.54
CA ALA A 219 -12.13 -4.89 6.14
C ALA A 219 -11.02 -5.25 7.13
N ARG A 220 -11.31 -5.19 8.42
CA ARG A 220 -10.31 -5.21 9.50
C ARG A 220 -9.65 -6.57 9.72
N SER A 221 -9.04 -7.13 8.68
CA SER A 221 -8.17 -8.31 8.81
C SER A 221 -7.01 -8.08 9.79
N THR A 222 -6.52 -6.83 9.86
CA THR A 222 -5.48 -6.41 10.82
C THR A 222 -5.91 -6.52 12.29
N GLY A 223 -7.21 -6.60 12.59
CA GLY A 223 -7.72 -6.87 13.94
C GLY A 223 -7.51 -8.32 14.39
N ARG A 224 -7.27 -9.24 13.45
CA ARG A 224 -7.07 -10.68 13.71
C ARG A 224 -5.60 -11.06 13.96
N VAL A 225 -4.64 -10.16 13.73
CA VAL A 225 -3.22 -10.44 13.89
C VAL A 225 -2.65 -9.88 15.18
N THR A 226 -1.66 -10.55 15.75
CA THR A 226 -0.84 -9.98 16.83
C THR A 226 -0.03 -8.83 16.27
N LYS A 227 -0.31 -7.62 16.76
CA LYS A 227 0.36 -6.39 16.29
C LYS A 227 1.85 -6.44 16.64
N ASN A 228 2.69 -6.19 15.63
CA ASN A 228 4.12 -6.00 15.83
C ASN A 228 4.42 -4.65 16.52
N LYS A 229 5.66 -4.44 16.95
CA LYS A 229 6.15 -3.15 17.48
C LYS A 229 6.66 -2.25 16.34
N GLY A 230 5.98 -2.21 15.20
CA GLY A 230 6.44 -1.61 13.96
C GLY A 230 6.86 -0.15 14.08
N SER A 231 6.17 0.68 14.88
CA SER A 231 6.60 2.08 15.10
C SER A 231 7.97 2.20 15.72
N ARG A 232 8.30 1.30 16.64
CA ARG A 232 9.63 1.25 17.27
C ARG A 232 10.67 0.66 16.33
N GLN A 233 10.32 -0.37 15.57
CA GLN A 233 11.20 -0.95 14.56
C GLN A 233 11.56 0.09 13.50
N PHE A 234 10.58 0.85 13.02
CA PHE A 234 10.79 1.94 12.07
C PHE A 234 11.75 3.01 12.64
N LEU A 235 11.49 3.47 13.88
CA LEU A 235 12.35 4.44 14.55
C LEU A 235 13.78 3.92 14.72
N ASN A 236 13.96 2.65 15.09
CA ASN A 236 15.29 2.06 15.27
C ASN A 236 16.04 1.91 13.95
N LYS A 237 15.35 1.53 12.88
CA LYS A 237 15.91 1.33 11.54
C LYS A 237 16.31 2.65 10.89
N TRP A 238 15.43 3.65 10.94
CA TRP A 238 15.57 4.88 10.17
C TRP A 238 16.03 6.09 10.99
N GLY A 239 16.03 6.01 12.31
CA GLY A 239 16.40 7.12 13.19
C GLY A 239 15.41 8.28 13.21
N ILE A 240 14.26 8.15 12.56
CA ILE A 240 13.16 9.11 12.49
C ILE A 240 11.84 8.38 12.76
N THR A 241 10.83 9.05 13.31
CA THR A 241 9.50 8.43 13.45
C THR A 241 8.83 8.30 12.08
N SER A 242 7.99 7.28 11.91
CA SER A 242 7.21 7.13 10.67
C SER A 242 6.31 8.34 10.41
N SER A 243 5.75 8.95 11.45
CA SER A 243 4.94 10.17 11.32
C SER A 243 5.75 11.33 10.77
N SER A 244 6.96 11.60 11.30
CA SER A 244 7.82 12.67 10.78
C SER A 244 8.29 12.36 9.35
N PHE A 245 8.61 11.10 9.04
CA PHE A 245 8.96 10.71 7.68
C PHE A 245 7.80 10.97 6.70
N VAL A 246 6.60 10.49 7.04
CA VAL A 246 5.46 10.57 6.13
C VAL A 246 4.87 11.99 6.04
N ASN A 247 4.74 12.70 7.18
CA ASN A 247 4.06 13.99 7.20
C ASN A 247 5.00 15.18 6.93
N ASP A 248 6.26 15.12 7.39
CA ASP A 248 7.18 16.26 7.26
C ASP A 248 8.11 16.11 6.05
N LEU A 249 8.56 14.88 5.74
CA LEU A 249 9.45 14.64 4.62
C LEU A 249 8.69 14.34 3.33
N LEU A 250 7.72 13.40 3.35
CA LEU A 250 6.90 13.07 2.19
C LEU A 250 5.73 14.02 1.99
N GLN A 251 5.30 14.77 3.03
CA GLN A 251 4.17 15.71 3.02
C GLN A 251 2.84 15.06 2.60
N ARG A 252 2.56 13.85 3.09
CA ARG A 252 1.40 13.07 2.66
C ARG A 252 0.09 13.83 2.81
N GLY A 253 -0.65 13.88 1.70
CA GLY A 253 -1.97 14.50 1.60
C GLY A 253 -1.95 16.03 1.37
N GLU A 254 -0.78 16.66 1.30
CA GLU A 254 -0.73 18.05 0.83
C GLU A 254 -0.92 18.09 -0.70
N PRO A 255 -1.60 19.12 -1.25
CA PRO A 255 -1.82 19.25 -2.69
C PRO A 255 -0.52 19.18 -3.48
N TYR A 256 -0.51 18.35 -4.52
CA TYR A 256 0.68 18.14 -5.35
C TYR A 256 0.89 19.33 -6.28
N ASN A 257 2.12 19.80 -6.37
CA ASN A 257 2.56 20.71 -7.41
C ASN A 257 3.99 20.32 -7.84
N ASP A 258 4.37 20.69 -9.06
CA ASP A 258 5.71 20.39 -9.59
C ASP A 258 6.82 21.16 -8.84
N ASN A 259 6.47 22.28 -8.22
CA ASN A 259 7.34 23.04 -7.33
C ASN A 259 7.11 22.53 -5.89
N LYS A 260 7.71 21.43 -5.52
CA LYS A 260 7.60 20.89 -4.16
C LYS A 260 7.87 21.99 -3.14
N PRO A 261 6.96 22.27 -2.19
CA PRO A 261 7.22 23.25 -1.14
C PRO A 261 8.53 22.86 -0.42
N ALA A 262 9.37 23.85 -0.16
CA ALA A 262 10.63 23.65 0.53
C ALA A 262 10.35 22.92 1.86
N THR A 263 11.02 21.80 2.08
CA THR A 263 10.98 21.10 3.36
C THR A 263 11.39 22.10 4.45
N ASP A 264 10.55 22.26 5.49
CA ASP A 264 10.95 23.06 6.65
C ASP A 264 12.09 22.34 7.38
N PHE A 265 13.32 22.68 7.02
CA PHE A 265 14.52 22.07 7.58
C PHE A 265 14.65 22.30 9.08
N LEU A 266 14.12 23.40 9.63
CA LEU A 266 14.15 23.66 11.06
C LEU A 266 13.21 22.69 11.82
N LYS A 267 11.99 22.50 11.27
CA LYS A 267 11.03 21.53 11.79
C LYS A 267 11.60 20.12 11.71
N LEU A 268 12.09 19.72 10.55
CA LEU A 268 12.68 18.39 10.34
C LEU A 268 13.86 18.12 11.29
N ARG A 269 14.75 19.11 11.48
CA ARG A 269 15.88 19.01 12.44
C ARG A 269 15.40 18.82 13.87
N LYS A 270 14.38 19.56 14.31
CA LYS A 270 13.78 19.37 15.65
C LYS A 270 13.20 17.95 15.81
N ASP A 271 12.50 17.47 14.79
CA ASP A 271 11.89 16.14 14.84
C ASP A 271 12.92 15.02 14.78
N LEU A 272 14.02 15.20 14.06
CA LEU A 272 15.16 14.28 14.12
C LEU A 272 15.77 14.22 15.52
N ILE A 273 16.01 15.37 16.18
CA ILE A 273 16.53 15.42 17.57
C ILE A 273 15.55 14.70 18.52
N ARG A 274 14.26 15.01 18.44
CA ARG A 274 13.22 14.33 19.24
C ARG A 274 13.20 12.82 18.99
N SER A 275 13.35 12.41 17.73
CA SER A 275 13.40 11.00 17.34
C SER A 275 14.62 10.29 17.94
N GLN A 276 15.80 10.93 17.95
CA GLN A 276 17.01 10.38 18.58
C GLN A 276 16.84 10.23 20.11
N ILE A 277 16.29 11.25 20.77
CA ILE A 277 15.98 11.18 22.22
C ILE A 277 15.01 10.02 22.49
N LYS A 278 13.94 9.91 21.72
CA LYS A 278 12.96 8.81 21.81
C LYS A 278 13.61 7.44 21.60
N ARG A 279 14.52 7.33 20.64
CA ARG A 279 15.28 6.11 20.35
C ARG A 279 16.14 5.69 21.53
N ILE A 280 16.89 6.62 22.14
CA ILE A 280 17.71 6.39 23.33
C ILE A 280 16.83 5.93 24.50
N LEU A 281 15.77 6.67 24.82
CA LEU A 281 14.86 6.34 25.92
C LEU A 281 14.19 4.97 25.75
N THR A 282 13.85 4.59 24.51
CA THR A 282 13.28 3.28 24.23
C THR A 282 14.31 2.15 24.29
N SER A 283 15.58 2.43 24.05
CA SER A 283 16.69 1.48 24.20
C SER A 283 17.02 1.21 25.66
N ILE A 284 17.01 2.25 26.52
CA ILE A 284 17.29 2.14 27.97
C ILE A 284 16.19 1.32 28.68
N LYS A 285 14.93 1.40 28.25
CA LYS A 285 13.81 0.65 28.84
C LYS A 285 13.76 -0.84 28.48
N ARG A 286 14.76 -1.40 27.80
CA ARG A 286 14.87 -2.84 27.53
C ARG A 286 15.59 -3.54 28.68
N PRO A 287 14.92 -4.36 29.49
CA PRO A 287 15.59 -5.50 30.07
C PRO A 287 16.02 -6.41 28.92
N GLY A 288 17.30 -6.81 28.92
CA GLY A 288 17.91 -7.41 27.77
C GLY A 288 17.21 -8.63 27.19
N HIS A 289 16.77 -8.52 25.95
CA HIS A 289 16.60 -9.70 25.10
C HIS A 289 17.91 -10.49 24.92
N ALA A 290 19.05 -9.89 25.22
CA ALA A 290 20.33 -10.58 25.27
C ALA A 290 20.36 -11.70 26.32
N LYS A 291 19.62 -11.61 27.41
CA LYS A 291 19.52 -12.70 28.40
C LYS A 291 18.87 -13.97 27.84
N ASN A 292 17.93 -13.82 26.93
CA ASN A 292 17.21 -14.98 26.36
C ASN A 292 17.90 -15.60 25.13
N LEU A 293 19.04 -15.03 24.68
CA LEU A 293 19.83 -15.62 23.60
C LEU A 293 20.86 -16.63 24.11
N TRP A 294 21.06 -16.73 25.44
CA TRP A 294 22.09 -17.54 26.09
C TRP A 294 21.53 -18.55 27.11
N GLU A 295 20.21 -18.56 27.33
CA GLU A 295 19.44 -19.60 28.03
C GLU A 295 18.73 -20.52 27.06
#